data_d8aae42d8c6d20d79418d0ffeb5aa6a8
#
_entry.id   d8aae42d8c6d20d79418d0ffeb5aa6a8
#
_cell.length_a   1.000
_cell.length_b   1.000
_cell.length_c   1.000
_cell.angle_alpha   90.00
_cell.angle_beta   90.00
_cell.angle_gamma   90.00
#
_symmetry.space_group_name_H-M   'P 1'
#
loop_
_entity.id
_entity.type
_entity.pdbx_description
1 polymer ?
#
loop_
_entity_poly.entity_id
_entity_poly.type
_entity_poly.pdbx_seq_one_letter_code
_entity_poly.pdbx_strand_id
1 'polypeptide(L)'
;MEIMLVDKHNFTRDSLKDFQRYQEVKNVYRLHDGKMILVYNPFTEDWDATRRLQKAEDILSGKYVTYCAFEENCVVGEIMLIPQLNKGRLIIDSFHVSTDYRRRGIGRSLLEAVRQEALKRGAHALYASCCSSEETINFYSAMGFRLSSDPISSYVEDEPYDLQMECIICVLN
;
A
#
# COMPACT_ATOMS: atom_id res chain seq x y z
N MET A 1 -10.14 8.08 -15.10
CA MET A 1 -9.68 7.55 -13.80
C MET A 1 -9.91 8.59 -12.71
N GLU A 2 -10.55 8.23 -11.63
CA GLU A 2 -10.83 9.09 -10.47
C GLU A 2 -10.31 8.43 -9.20
N ILE A 3 -9.73 9.21 -8.29
CA ILE A 3 -9.34 8.75 -6.96
C ILE A 3 -10.39 9.25 -5.97
N MET A 4 -11.06 8.33 -5.28
CA MET A 4 -12.13 8.66 -4.33
C MET A 4 -11.89 8.00 -2.97
N LEU A 5 -12.26 8.72 -1.91
CA LEU A 5 -12.45 8.10 -0.60
C LEU A 5 -13.62 7.13 -0.68
N VAL A 6 -13.43 5.92 -0.19
CA VAL A 6 -14.46 4.90 -0.19
C VAL A 6 -15.57 5.24 0.81
N ASP A 7 -16.81 5.10 0.35
CA ASP A 7 -18.00 5.16 1.17
C ASP A 7 -19.06 4.14 0.69
N LYS A 8 -20.20 4.09 1.36
CA LYS A 8 -21.31 3.16 1.05
C LYS A 8 -22.01 3.42 -0.29
N HIS A 9 -21.71 4.52 -0.98
CA HIS A 9 -22.34 4.90 -2.26
C HIS A 9 -21.46 4.54 -3.45
N ASN A 10 -20.14 4.46 -3.25
CA ASN A 10 -19.20 4.23 -4.34
C ASN A 10 -18.49 2.86 -4.26
N PHE A 11 -18.69 2.08 -3.18
CA PHE A 11 -18.03 0.79 -3.02
C PHE A 11 -19.00 -0.25 -2.43
N THR A 12 -18.94 -1.46 -2.95
CA THR A 12 -19.75 -2.61 -2.54
C THR A 12 -18.90 -3.87 -2.34
N ARG A 13 -19.50 -4.92 -1.81
CA ARG A 13 -18.85 -6.23 -1.64
C ARG A 13 -18.29 -6.81 -2.95
N ASP A 14 -18.94 -6.48 -4.09
CA ASP A 14 -18.54 -6.99 -5.41
C ASP A 14 -17.56 -6.06 -6.14
N SER A 15 -17.16 -4.93 -5.56
CA SER A 15 -16.32 -3.93 -6.22
C SER A 15 -14.93 -4.44 -6.60
N LEU A 16 -14.45 -5.50 -5.93
CA LEU A 16 -13.17 -6.13 -6.24
C LEU A 16 -13.28 -7.44 -7.03
N LYS A 17 -14.48 -7.82 -7.54
CA LYS A 17 -14.69 -9.11 -8.22
C LYS A 17 -13.74 -9.32 -9.41
N ASP A 18 -13.46 -8.27 -10.16
CA ASP A 18 -12.60 -8.27 -11.35
C ASP A 18 -11.17 -7.74 -11.06
N PHE A 19 -10.86 -7.43 -9.80
CA PHE A 19 -9.56 -6.93 -9.41
C PHE A 19 -8.50 -8.04 -9.50
N GLN A 20 -7.47 -7.82 -10.32
CA GLN A 20 -6.41 -8.80 -10.54
C GLN A 20 -5.19 -8.44 -9.69
N ARG A 21 -4.98 -9.20 -8.61
CA ARG A 21 -3.77 -9.08 -7.77
C ARG A 21 -2.83 -10.25 -8.08
N TYR A 22 -2.26 -10.22 -9.27
CA TYR A 22 -1.26 -11.18 -9.70
C TYR A 22 0.12 -10.52 -9.76
N GLN A 23 1.13 -11.20 -9.20
CA GLN A 23 2.52 -10.76 -9.25
C GLN A 23 3.47 -11.95 -9.28
N GLU A 24 4.34 -12.00 -10.29
CA GLU A 24 5.50 -12.88 -10.31
C GLU A 24 6.69 -12.11 -9.73
N VAL A 25 7.20 -12.56 -8.60
CA VAL A 25 8.40 -12.03 -7.98
C VAL A 25 9.57 -12.93 -8.34
N LYS A 26 10.67 -12.35 -8.82
CA LYS A 26 11.92 -13.06 -9.09
C LYS A 26 12.97 -12.77 -8.03
N ASN A 27 13.08 -11.50 -7.67
CA ASN A 27 14.06 -11.02 -6.72
C ASN A 27 13.39 -10.33 -5.55
N VAL A 28 14.01 -10.44 -4.39
CA VAL A 28 13.60 -9.75 -3.16
C VAL A 28 14.77 -9.01 -2.54
N TYR A 29 14.47 -7.93 -1.85
CA TYR A 29 15.48 -7.31 -0.99
C TYR A 29 15.54 -8.00 0.36
N ARG A 30 16.75 -8.12 0.90
CA ARG A 30 17.02 -8.57 2.28
C ARG A 30 17.97 -7.57 2.95
N LEU A 31 17.77 -7.39 4.25
CA LEU A 31 18.68 -6.57 5.03
C LEU A 31 19.86 -7.43 5.50
N HIS A 32 21.06 -6.97 5.20
CA HIS A 32 22.31 -7.54 5.70
C HIS A 32 23.20 -6.38 6.15
N ASP A 33 23.56 -6.36 7.42
CA ASP A 33 24.34 -5.28 8.06
C ASP A 33 23.78 -3.87 7.75
N GLY A 34 22.46 -3.73 7.83
CA GLY A 34 21.74 -2.46 7.57
C GLY A 34 21.69 -2.04 6.10
N LYS A 35 22.15 -2.87 5.17
CA LYS A 35 22.09 -2.61 3.73
C LYS A 35 21.10 -3.54 3.05
N MET A 36 20.36 -2.99 2.08
CA MET A 36 19.50 -3.79 1.21
C MET A 36 20.37 -4.49 0.17
N ILE A 37 20.27 -5.82 0.12
CA ILE A 37 20.87 -6.67 -0.91
C ILE A 37 19.78 -7.36 -1.71
N LEU A 38 19.96 -7.48 -3.02
CA LEU A 38 19.02 -8.16 -3.90
C LEU A 38 19.35 -9.66 -3.92
N VAL A 39 18.32 -10.49 -3.67
CA VAL A 39 18.45 -11.94 -3.58
C VAL A 39 17.44 -12.58 -4.54
N TYR A 40 17.87 -13.59 -5.30
CA TYR A 40 16.97 -14.39 -6.11
C TYR A 40 16.14 -15.31 -5.19
N ASN A 41 14.83 -15.06 -5.13
CA ASN A 41 13.87 -15.82 -4.33
C ASN A 41 12.50 -15.77 -5.03
N PRO A 42 12.27 -16.60 -6.05
CA PRO A 42 11.08 -16.52 -6.87
C PRO A 42 9.85 -17.06 -6.14
N PHE A 43 8.75 -16.32 -6.25
CA PHE A 43 7.41 -16.74 -5.82
C PHE A 43 6.32 -16.00 -6.62
N THR A 44 5.09 -16.48 -6.49
CA THR A 44 3.92 -15.85 -7.10
C THR A 44 2.91 -15.49 -6.03
N GLU A 45 2.34 -14.31 -6.13
CA GLU A 45 1.20 -13.88 -5.33
C GLU A 45 -0.01 -13.67 -6.23
N ASP A 46 -1.16 -14.19 -5.80
CA ASP A 46 -2.45 -14.01 -6.47
C ASP A 46 -3.58 -13.94 -5.45
N TRP A 47 -4.64 -13.23 -5.79
CA TRP A 47 -5.86 -13.24 -5.00
C TRP A 47 -6.93 -14.06 -5.72
N ASP A 48 -7.33 -15.16 -5.12
CA ASP A 48 -8.52 -15.87 -5.52
C ASP A 48 -9.80 -15.05 -5.22
N ALA A 49 -10.95 -15.60 -5.59
CA ALA A 49 -12.23 -14.95 -5.36
C ALA A 49 -12.51 -14.73 -3.86
N THR A 50 -12.11 -15.67 -3.01
CA THR A 50 -12.29 -15.60 -1.56
C THR A 50 -11.47 -14.45 -0.96
N ARG A 51 -10.21 -14.32 -1.39
CA ARG A 51 -9.33 -13.24 -0.91
C ARG A 51 -9.81 -11.86 -1.38
N ARG A 52 -10.29 -11.74 -2.62
CA ARG A 52 -10.89 -10.49 -3.11
C ARG A 52 -12.13 -10.08 -2.31
N LEU A 53 -12.99 -11.05 -2.02
CA LEU A 53 -14.18 -10.84 -1.22
C LEU A 53 -13.83 -10.38 0.21
N GLN A 54 -12.89 -11.08 0.86
CA GLN A 54 -12.41 -10.70 2.19
C GLN A 54 -11.84 -9.28 2.20
N LYS A 55 -11.04 -8.92 1.19
CA LYS A 55 -10.50 -7.56 1.07
C LYS A 55 -11.61 -6.52 0.90
N ALA A 56 -12.65 -6.82 0.14
CA ALA A 56 -13.81 -5.91 0.01
C ALA A 56 -14.56 -5.75 1.34
N GLU A 57 -14.72 -6.82 2.11
CA GLU A 57 -15.30 -6.79 3.46
C GLU A 57 -14.44 -5.98 4.43
N ASP A 58 -13.12 -6.14 4.39
CA ASP A 58 -12.19 -5.34 5.21
C ASP A 58 -12.33 -3.84 4.90
N ILE A 59 -12.41 -3.48 3.63
CA ILE A 59 -12.63 -2.09 3.18
C ILE A 59 -13.97 -1.56 3.72
N LEU A 60 -15.05 -2.34 3.62
CA LEU A 60 -16.39 -1.96 4.09
C LEU A 60 -16.54 -1.98 5.62
N SER A 61 -15.61 -2.58 6.35
CA SER A 61 -15.68 -2.73 7.80
C SER A 61 -15.68 -1.40 8.57
N GLY A 62 -15.25 -0.31 7.93
CA GLY A 62 -15.07 0.99 8.57
C GLY A 62 -13.85 1.08 9.51
N LYS A 63 -13.03 0.03 9.58
CA LYS A 63 -11.79 0.02 10.38
C LYS A 63 -10.67 0.84 9.72
N TYR A 64 -10.75 1.05 8.43
CA TYR A 64 -9.73 1.70 7.62
C TYR A 64 -10.27 2.94 6.93
N VAL A 65 -9.37 3.86 6.62
CA VAL A 65 -9.64 4.92 5.66
C VAL A 65 -9.10 4.44 4.32
N THR A 66 -9.97 4.24 3.36
CA THR A 66 -9.58 3.63 2.07
C THR A 66 -9.82 4.59 0.93
N TYR A 67 -8.82 4.76 0.08
CA TYR A 67 -8.96 5.41 -1.22
C TYR A 67 -8.89 4.37 -2.32
N CYS A 68 -9.80 4.47 -3.29
CA CYS A 68 -9.77 3.64 -4.49
C CYS A 68 -9.62 4.49 -5.75
N ALA A 69 -8.93 3.91 -6.72
CA ALA A 69 -8.89 4.40 -8.10
C ALA A 69 -9.99 3.69 -8.89
N PHE A 70 -10.84 4.47 -9.54
CA PHE A 70 -11.93 3.98 -10.38
C PHE A 70 -11.68 4.31 -11.85
N GLU A 71 -11.89 3.35 -12.72
CA GLU A 71 -11.91 3.51 -14.17
C GLU A 71 -13.11 2.75 -14.72
N GLU A 72 -14.00 3.43 -15.46
CA GLU A 72 -15.26 2.85 -16.00
C GLU A 72 -16.10 2.11 -14.94
N ASN A 73 -16.22 2.68 -13.74
CA ASN A 73 -16.90 2.13 -12.57
C ASN A 73 -16.25 0.86 -11.97
N CYS A 74 -15.07 0.46 -12.44
CA CYS A 74 -14.31 -0.64 -11.86
C CYS A 74 -13.23 -0.11 -10.91
N VAL A 75 -13.00 -0.80 -9.79
CA VAL A 75 -11.87 -0.52 -8.91
C VAL A 75 -10.61 -1.08 -9.54
N VAL A 76 -9.66 -0.21 -9.84
CA VAL A 76 -8.38 -0.56 -10.50
C VAL A 76 -7.16 -0.36 -9.60
N GLY A 77 -7.36 0.21 -8.42
CA GLY A 77 -6.35 0.36 -7.38
C GLY A 77 -6.99 0.66 -6.03
N GLU A 78 -6.35 0.27 -4.95
CA GLU A 78 -6.76 0.56 -3.58
C GLU A 78 -5.56 0.89 -2.70
N ILE A 79 -5.80 1.73 -1.69
CA ILE A 79 -4.87 2.01 -0.61
C ILE A 79 -5.65 2.18 0.69
N MET A 80 -5.31 1.37 1.70
CA MET A 80 -5.96 1.35 3.00
C MET A 80 -5.03 1.95 4.05
N LEU A 81 -5.60 2.74 4.94
CA LEU A 81 -4.86 3.44 5.99
C LEU A 81 -5.42 3.08 7.35
N ILE A 82 -4.56 2.89 8.32
CA ILE A 82 -4.94 2.80 9.72
C ILE A 82 -5.28 4.22 10.20
N PRO A 83 -6.53 4.47 10.71
CA PRO A 83 -6.96 5.82 11.04
C PRO A 83 -6.16 6.51 12.14
N GLN A 84 -5.59 5.73 13.07
CA GLN A 84 -4.81 6.22 14.20
C GLN A 84 -3.35 6.42 13.80
N LEU A 85 -2.79 7.57 14.16
CA LEU A 85 -1.36 7.82 13.96
C LEU A 85 -0.53 7.00 14.97
N ASN A 86 0.53 6.40 14.48
CA ASN A 86 1.55 5.77 15.31
C ASN A 86 2.79 6.67 15.37
N LYS A 87 3.08 7.27 16.52
CA LYS A 87 4.18 8.22 16.71
C LYS A 87 4.16 9.34 15.65
N GLY A 88 2.96 9.86 15.30
CA GLY A 88 2.79 10.89 14.27
C GLY A 88 2.94 10.41 12.82
N ARG A 89 3.01 9.11 12.58
CA ARG A 89 3.04 8.49 11.24
C ARG A 89 1.68 7.95 10.86
N LEU A 90 1.21 8.18 9.64
CA LEU A 90 0.03 7.55 9.07
C LEU A 90 0.47 6.24 8.39
N ILE A 91 -0.14 5.12 8.82
CA ILE A 91 0.25 3.80 8.36
C ILE A 91 -0.56 3.40 7.14
N ILE A 92 0.13 2.98 6.11
CA ILE A 92 -0.43 2.29 4.94
C ILE A 92 -0.51 0.80 5.29
N ASP A 93 -1.73 0.28 5.43
CA ASP A 93 -2.00 -1.12 5.76
C ASP A 93 -1.99 -2.02 4.51
N SER A 94 -2.55 -1.51 3.41
CA SER A 94 -2.65 -2.24 2.15
C SER A 94 -2.53 -1.28 0.98
N PHE A 95 -1.88 -1.70 -0.10
CA PHE A 95 -1.74 -0.87 -1.29
C PHE A 95 -1.52 -1.72 -2.54
N HIS A 96 -2.51 -1.75 -3.42
CA HIS A 96 -2.44 -2.55 -4.65
C HIS A 96 -3.01 -1.81 -5.86
N VAL A 97 -2.47 -2.13 -7.02
CA VAL A 97 -3.00 -1.75 -8.33
C VAL A 97 -3.23 -3.02 -9.12
N SER A 98 -4.42 -3.15 -9.68
CA SER A 98 -4.81 -4.29 -10.52
C SER A 98 -3.81 -4.46 -11.68
N THR A 99 -3.43 -5.69 -11.96
CA THR A 99 -2.29 -6.04 -12.83
C THR A 99 -2.32 -5.34 -14.18
N ASP A 100 -3.47 -5.35 -14.85
CA ASP A 100 -3.64 -4.76 -16.19
C ASP A 100 -3.59 -3.23 -16.19
N TYR A 101 -3.64 -2.62 -15.01
CA TYR A 101 -3.63 -1.18 -14.81
C TYR A 101 -2.31 -0.63 -14.25
N ARG A 102 -1.34 -1.50 -14.00
CA ARG A 102 -0.02 -1.07 -13.51
C ARG A 102 0.73 -0.23 -14.55
N ARG A 103 1.72 0.54 -14.10
CA ARG A 103 2.58 1.41 -14.92
C ARG A 103 1.84 2.57 -15.62
N ARG A 104 0.59 2.85 -15.24
CA ARG A 104 -0.24 3.97 -15.74
C ARG A 104 -0.30 5.15 -14.77
N GLY A 105 0.55 5.19 -13.74
CA GLY A 105 0.60 6.27 -12.74
C GLY A 105 -0.42 6.16 -11.60
N ILE A 106 -1.30 5.13 -11.59
CA ILE A 106 -2.37 4.95 -10.61
C ILE A 106 -1.83 4.90 -9.18
N GLY A 107 -0.79 4.11 -8.93
CA GLY A 107 -0.16 4.03 -7.62
C GLY A 107 0.36 5.39 -7.13
N ARG A 108 0.95 6.18 -8.01
CA ARG A 108 1.39 7.55 -7.68
C ARG A 108 0.21 8.44 -7.29
N SER A 109 -0.89 8.38 -8.04
CA SER A 109 -2.09 9.20 -7.76
C SER A 109 -2.75 8.81 -6.43
N LEU A 110 -2.85 7.52 -6.13
CA LEU A 110 -3.34 7.02 -4.84
C LEU A 110 -2.45 7.50 -3.69
N LEU A 111 -1.13 7.38 -3.83
CA LEU A 111 -0.20 7.82 -2.80
C LEU A 111 -0.25 9.34 -2.57
N GLU A 112 -0.49 10.12 -3.62
CA GLU A 112 -0.68 11.58 -3.48
C GLU A 112 -1.96 11.91 -2.70
N ALA A 113 -3.07 11.22 -2.96
CA ALA A 113 -4.29 11.38 -2.16
C ALA A 113 -4.02 11.05 -0.67
N VAL A 114 -3.24 10.03 -0.39
CA VAL A 114 -2.85 9.65 0.97
C VAL A 114 -1.92 10.69 1.62
N ARG A 115 -1.02 11.32 0.86
CA ARG A 115 -0.20 12.44 1.37
C ARG A 115 -1.07 13.60 1.83
N GLN A 116 -2.10 13.95 1.05
CA GLN A 116 -3.04 15.01 1.42
C GLN A 116 -3.85 14.62 2.67
N GLU A 117 -4.27 13.36 2.78
CA GLU A 117 -4.95 12.85 3.97
C GLU A 117 -4.05 12.88 5.21
N ALA A 118 -2.79 12.50 5.06
CA ALA A 118 -1.80 12.54 6.13
C ALA A 118 -1.57 13.96 6.66
N LEU A 119 -1.45 14.95 5.76
CA LEU A 119 -1.35 16.36 6.13
C LEU A 119 -2.58 16.84 6.91
N LYS A 120 -3.80 16.49 6.47
CA LYS A 120 -5.05 16.83 7.18
C LYS A 120 -5.10 16.25 8.59
N ARG A 121 -4.48 15.08 8.81
CA ARG A 121 -4.40 14.42 10.11
C ARG A 121 -3.24 14.89 10.98
N GLY A 122 -2.40 15.78 10.48
CA GLY A 122 -1.20 16.25 11.19
C GLY A 122 -0.10 15.20 11.29
N ALA A 123 -0.08 14.23 10.37
CA ALA A 123 1.01 13.27 10.29
C ALA A 123 2.26 13.94 9.71
N HIS A 124 3.43 13.61 10.25
CA HIS A 124 4.71 14.08 9.72
C HIS A 124 5.34 13.07 8.73
N ALA A 125 4.85 11.83 8.70
CA ALA A 125 5.35 10.81 7.79
C ALA A 125 4.27 9.80 7.41
N LEU A 126 4.45 9.15 6.26
CA LEU A 126 3.81 7.89 5.89
C LEU A 126 4.72 6.72 6.28
N TYR A 127 4.12 5.62 6.72
CA TYR A 127 4.81 4.39 7.07
C TYR A 127 4.15 3.20 6.40
N ALA A 128 4.95 2.22 5.96
CA ALA A 128 4.45 0.97 5.39
C ALA A 128 5.37 -0.21 5.75
N SER A 129 4.77 -1.35 6.13
CA SER A 129 5.43 -2.65 6.06
C SER A 129 5.30 -3.13 4.62
N CYS A 130 6.42 -3.29 3.93
CA CYS A 130 6.44 -3.52 2.49
C CYS A 130 6.91 -4.93 2.17
N CYS A 131 6.08 -5.70 1.45
CA CYS A 131 6.58 -6.91 0.79
C CYS A 131 7.92 -6.59 0.11
N SER A 132 8.94 -7.39 0.41
CA SER A 132 10.31 -7.11 -0.01
C SER A 132 10.62 -7.39 -1.48
N SER A 133 9.60 -7.60 -2.33
CA SER A 133 9.81 -7.78 -3.77
C SER A 133 10.52 -6.57 -4.40
N GLU A 134 11.37 -6.84 -5.38
CA GLU A 134 12.14 -5.81 -6.07
C GLU A 134 11.24 -4.68 -6.61
N GLU A 135 10.11 -5.03 -7.21
CA GLU A 135 9.16 -4.08 -7.79
C GLU A 135 8.52 -3.19 -6.71
N THR A 136 8.11 -3.79 -5.59
CA THR A 136 7.47 -3.06 -4.49
C THR A 136 8.44 -2.06 -3.86
N ILE A 137 9.64 -2.51 -3.53
CA ILE A 137 10.65 -1.65 -2.89
C ILE A 137 11.12 -0.55 -3.84
N ASN A 138 11.30 -0.86 -5.12
CA ASN A 138 11.67 0.13 -6.13
C ASN A 138 10.57 1.19 -6.31
N PHE A 139 9.28 0.78 -6.27
CA PHE A 139 8.16 1.72 -6.30
C PHE A 139 8.18 2.66 -5.10
N TYR A 140 8.22 2.13 -3.87
CA TYR A 140 8.24 2.96 -2.67
C TYR A 140 9.47 3.88 -2.63
N SER A 141 10.64 3.37 -3.01
CA SER A 141 11.87 4.18 -3.10
C SER A 141 11.74 5.33 -4.09
N ALA A 142 11.14 5.08 -5.27
CA ALA A 142 10.87 6.11 -6.27
C ALA A 142 9.83 7.14 -5.78
N MET A 143 8.97 6.77 -4.84
CA MET A 143 8.01 7.66 -4.18
C MET A 143 8.58 8.41 -2.97
N GLY A 144 9.88 8.27 -2.69
CA GLY A 144 10.58 8.99 -1.63
C GLY A 144 10.63 8.27 -0.28
N PHE A 145 10.16 7.03 -0.22
CA PHE A 145 10.32 6.21 0.98
C PHE A 145 11.76 5.76 1.17
N ARG A 146 12.15 5.57 2.43
CA ARG A 146 13.44 5.03 2.87
C ARG A 146 13.20 4.03 3.98
N LEU A 147 14.17 3.18 4.27
CA LEU A 147 14.11 2.32 5.44
C LEU A 147 13.85 3.16 6.69
N SER A 148 12.90 2.74 7.50
CA SER A 148 12.59 3.40 8.77
C SER A 148 13.72 3.20 9.75
N SER A 149 14.12 4.27 10.42
CA SER A 149 15.08 4.21 11.53
C SER A 149 14.45 3.77 12.85
N ASP A 150 13.11 3.80 12.93
CA ASP A 150 12.31 3.38 14.09
C ASP A 150 11.17 2.44 13.63
N PRO A 151 11.51 1.19 13.26
CA PRO A 151 10.52 0.23 12.79
C PRO A 151 9.51 -0.13 13.90
N ILE A 152 8.27 -0.40 13.51
CA ILE A 152 7.21 -0.82 14.43
C ILE A 152 7.39 -2.31 14.71
N SER A 153 7.69 -2.67 15.98
CA SER A 153 8.06 -4.03 16.39
C SER A 153 7.03 -5.09 15.99
N SER A 154 5.72 -4.81 16.14
CA SER A 154 4.69 -5.77 15.77
C SER A 154 4.72 -6.15 14.29
N TYR A 155 4.96 -5.19 13.38
CA TYR A 155 5.09 -5.51 11.95
C TYR A 155 6.36 -6.32 11.65
N VAL A 156 7.46 -6.03 12.33
CA VAL A 156 8.70 -6.80 12.18
C VAL A 156 8.54 -8.23 12.67
N GLU A 157 7.76 -8.44 13.74
CA GLU A 157 7.48 -9.77 14.31
C GLU A 157 6.51 -10.56 13.44
N ASP A 158 5.44 -9.92 12.96
CA ASP A 158 4.40 -10.55 12.15
C ASP A 158 4.89 -10.90 10.73
N GLU A 159 5.71 -10.01 10.13
CA GLU A 159 6.23 -10.17 8.77
C GLU A 159 7.75 -9.89 8.71
N PRO A 160 8.59 -10.81 9.19
CA PRO A 160 10.01 -10.56 9.41
C PRO A 160 10.84 -10.36 8.13
N TYR A 161 10.27 -10.66 6.98
CA TYR A 161 10.91 -10.45 5.67
C TYR A 161 10.48 -9.16 4.99
N ASP A 162 9.47 -8.49 5.51
CA ASP A 162 9.02 -7.21 4.98
C ASP A 162 9.96 -6.07 5.39
N LEU A 163 10.11 -5.12 4.49
CA LEU A 163 10.94 -3.94 4.76
C LEU A 163 10.06 -2.81 5.32
N GLN A 164 10.46 -2.35 6.48
CA GLN A 164 9.78 -1.25 7.16
C GLN A 164 10.25 0.07 6.55
N MET A 165 9.35 0.75 5.81
CA MET A 165 9.68 1.95 5.06
C MET A 165 8.88 3.16 5.52
N GLU A 166 9.48 4.33 5.47
CA GLU A 166 8.81 5.60 5.79
C GLU A 166 9.17 6.70 4.79
N CYS A 167 8.24 7.63 4.63
CA CYS A 167 8.42 8.83 3.82
C CYS A 167 8.02 10.06 4.63
N ILE A 168 8.96 10.96 4.88
CA ILE A 168 8.69 12.22 5.55
C ILE A 168 7.82 13.10 4.67
N ILE A 169 6.76 13.67 5.25
CA ILE A 169 5.87 14.61 4.59
C ILE A 169 6.31 16.01 5.00
N CYS A 170 6.92 16.74 4.06
CA CYS A 170 7.22 18.14 4.30
C CYS A 170 5.92 18.94 4.26
N VAL A 171 5.58 19.62 5.34
CA VAL A 171 4.64 20.74 5.28
C VAL A 171 5.40 21.85 4.54
N LEU A 172 5.00 22.14 3.31
CA LEU A 172 5.47 23.35 2.63
C LEU A 172 4.89 24.53 3.43
N ASN A 173 5.76 25.18 4.21
CA ASN A 173 5.46 26.44 4.88
C ASN A 173 5.32 27.55 3.85
#